data_394827d6be233f0c426a4484d6803c9e
#
_entry.id   394827d6be233f0c426a4484d6803c9e
#
_cell.length_a   1.000
_cell.length_b   1.000
_cell.length_c   1.000
_cell.angle_alpha   90.00
_cell.angle_beta   90.00
_cell.angle_gamma   90.00
#
_symmetry.space_group_name_H-M   'P 1'
#
loop_
_entity.id
_entity.type
_entity.pdbx_description
1 polymer ?
#
loop_
_entity_poly.entity_id
_entity_poly.type
_entity_poly.pdbx_seq_one_letter_code
_entity_poly.pdbx_strand_id
1 'polypeptide(L)'
;MEDLDAGRSRQEYAEAIVDDLVWLGLEPDSGGLDPQYRQSSRHALYEEALGKLRSFGLVYPCMCTRAELHAVGAPHASDGRVIYGGRCRPAGFPAVVPEPADLPHALRLY
;
A
#
# COMPACT_ATOMS: atom_id res chain seq x y z
N MET A 1 -9.38 7.34 -7.01
CA MET A 1 -8.54 8.44 -6.46
C MET A 1 -7.71 7.88 -5.31
N GLU A 2 -6.38 7.99 -5.40
CA GLU A 2 -5.45 7.58 -4.34
C GLU A 2 -5.23 8.75 -3.39
N ASP A 3 -5.88 8.72 -2.23
CA ASP A 3 -5.96 9.84 -1.28
C ASP A 3 -5.74 9.41 0.19
N LEU A 4 -4.97 8.33 0.40
CA LEU A 4 -4.66 7.85 1.75
C LEU A 4 -3.70 8.77 2.52
N ASP A 5 -2.84 9.52 1.83
CA ASP A 5 -1.97 10.53 2.44
C ASP A 5 -2.72 11.86 2.55
N ALA A 6 -3.45 12.06 3.64
CA ALA A 6 -4.26 13.26 3.87
C ALA A 6 -3.44 14.58 3.86
N GLY A 7 -2.13 14.51 4.13
CA GLY A 7 -1.24 15.68 4.10
C GLY A 7 -0.89 16.15 2.69
N ARG A 8 -0.98 15.25 1.71
CA ARG A 8 -0.63 15.53 0.30
C ARG A 8 -1.82 15.51 -0.64
N SER A 9 -2.89 14.82 -0.27
CA SER A 9 -4.09 14.64 -1.09
C SER A 9 -5.09 15.75 -0.81
N ARG A 10 -4.99 16.84 -1.54
CA ARG A 10 -5.91 17.96 -1.44
C ARG A 10 -7.01 17.86 -2.48
N GLN A 11 -8.21 18.33 -2.12
CA GLN A 11 -9.37 18.31 -3.00
C GLN A 11 -9.10 19.09 -4.31
N GLU A 12 -8.44 20.24 -4.22
CA GLU A 12 -8.08 21.09 -5.37
C GLU A 12 -7.23 20.35 -6.43
N TYR A 13 -6.33 19.45 -5.98
CA TYR A 13 -5.52 18.66 -6.91
C TYR A 13 -6.34 17.54 -7.57
N ALA A 14 -7.28 16.96 -6.84
CA ALA A 14 -8.18 15.96 -7.40
C ALA A 14 -9.09 16.57 -8.48
N GLU A 15 -9.60 17.78 -8.27
CA GLU A 15 -10.40 18.52 -9.23
C GLU A 15 -9.59 18.87 -10.47
N ALA A 16 -8.38 19.41 -10.30
CA ALA A 16 -7.49 19.73 -11.40
C ALA A 16 -7.15 18.50 -12.27
N ILE A 17 -6.90 17.33 -11.65
CA ILE A 17 -6.66 16.09 -12.41
C ILE A 17 -7.89 15.70 -13.25
N VAL A 18 -9.10 15.85 -12.72
CA VAL A 18 -10.31 15.55 -13.49
C VAL A 18 -10.50 16.53 -14.64
N ASP A 19 -10.26 17.81 -14.41
CA ASP A 19 -10.32 18.84 -15.46
C ASP A 19 -9.30 18.57 -16.58
N ASP A 20 -8.08 18.19 -16.22
CA ASP A 20 -7.03 17.80 -17.17
C ASP A 20 -7.43 16.57 -18.01
N LEU A 21 -8.04 15.56 -17.39
CA LEU A 21 -8.51 14.38 -18.08
C LEU A 21 -9.64 14.71 -19.06
N VAL A 22 -10.60 15.52 -18.63
CA VAL A 22 -11.70 15.99 -19.49
C VAL A 22 -11.15 16.81 -20.68
N TRP A 23 -10.19 17.70 -20.43
CA TRP A 23 -9.53 18.46 -21.48
C TRP A 23 -8.80 17.57 -22.50
N LEU A 24 -8.23 16.46 -22.06
CA LEU A 24 -7.61 15.43 -22.92
C LEU A 24 -8.64 14.55 -23.64
N GLY A 25 -9.93 14.70 -23.38
CA GLY A 25 -11.00 13.84 -23.93
C GLY A 25 -11.07 12.46 -23.27
N LEU A 26 -10.51 12.31 -22.06
CA LEU A 26 -10.51 11.08 -21.30
C LEU A 26 -11.58 11.19 -20.20
N GLU A 27 -12.78 10.75 -20.51
CA GLU A 27 -13.86 10.68 -19.54
C GLU A 27 -13.92 9.28 -18.91
N PRO A 28 -14.03 9.18 -17.57
CA PRO A 28 -14.19 7.88 -16.92
C PRO A 28 -15.60 7.34 -17.16
N ASP A 29 -15.72 6.04 -17.48
CA ASP A 29 -17.01 5.35 -17.57
C ASP A 29 -17.80 5.41 -16.27
N SER A 30 -17.08 5.51 -15.14
CA SER A 30 -17.66 5.64 -13.80
C SER A 30 -16.63 6.25 -12.84
N GLY A 31 -17.08 6.83 -11.75
CA GLY A 31 -16.23 7.28 -10.64
C GLY A 31 -15.97 8.78 -10.65
N GLY A 32 -14.98 9.24 -11.38
CA GLY A 32 -14.56 10.65 -11.32
C GLY A 32 -14.21 11.09 -9.90
N LEU A 33 -14.91 12.11 -9.39
CA LEU A 33 -14.79 12.61 -8.02
C LEU A 33 -15.75 11.94 -7.01
N ASP A 34 -16.51 10.92 -7.44
CA ASP A 34 -17.44 10.23 -6.56
C ASP A 34 -16.71 9.65 -5.33
N PRO A 35 -17.15 9.98 -4.11
CA PRO A 35 -16.49 9.54 -2.87
C PRO A 35 -16.31 8.02 -2.77
N GLN A 36 -17.21 7.22 -3.31
CA GLN A 36 -17.11 5.76 -3.26
C GLN A 36 -15.85 5.20 -3.97
N TYR A 37 -15.25 5.97 -4.88
CA TYR A 37 -14.02 5.59 -5.59
C TYR A 37 -12.75 6.18 -4.99
N ARG A 38 -12.85 6.85 -3.83
CA ARG A 38 -11.70 7.31 -3.07
C ARG A 38 -11.20 6.18 -2.17
N GLN A 39 -9.89 6.00 -2.10
CA GLN A 39 -9.29 4.99 -1.22
C GLN A 39 -9.59 5.29 0.25
N SER A 40 -9.58 6.55 0.66
CA SER A 40 -9.93 6.97 2.02
C SER A 40 -11.32 6.56 2.46
N SER A 41 -12.27 6.39 1.54
CA SER A 41 -13.64 5.94 1.83
C SER A 41 -13.78 4.41 1.91
N ARG A 42 -12.70 3.67 1.64
CA ARG A 42 -12.71 2.21 1.48
C ARG A 42 -12.02 1.45 2.61
N HIS A 43 -11.72 2.10 3.73
CA HIS A 43 -11.01 1.47 4.85
C HIS A 43 -11.63 0.15 5.31
N ALA A 44 -12.95 0.08 5.42
CA ALA A 44 -13.64 -1.15 5.84
C ALA A 44 -13.38 -2.33 4.88
N LEU A 45 -13.33 -2.08 3.57
CA LEU A 45 -13.03 -3.09 2.58
C LEU A 45 -11.56 -3.56 2.67
N TYR A 46 -10.64 -2.63 2.93
CA TYR A 46 -9.22 -2.96 3.11
C TYR A 46 -8.99 -3.77 4.39
N GLU A 47 -9.64 -3.41 5.49
CA GLU A 47 -9.57 -4.15 6.75
C GLU A 47 -10.16 -5.57 6.61
N GLU A 48 -11.29 -5.71 5.91
CA GLU A 48 -11.86 -7.03 5.63
C GLU A 48 -10.90 -7.90 4.80
N ALA A 49 -10.34 -7.33 3.73
CA ALA A 49 -9.39 -8.05 2.88
C ALA A 49 -8.11 -8.43 3.66
N LEU A 50 -7.59 -7.50 4.46
CA LEU A 50 -6.44 -7.73 5.31
C LEU A 50 -6.72 -8.82 6.36
N GLY A 51 -7.91 -8.81 6.96
CA GLY A 51 -8.35 -9.86 7.89
C GLY A 51 -8.35 -11.24 7.24
N LYS A 52 -8.81 -11.36 6.00
CA LYS A 52 -8.73 -12.61 5.22
C LYS A 52 -7.28 -13.05 4.99
N LEU A 53 -6.41 -12.12 4.58
CA LEU A 53 -4.99 -12.42 4.37
C LEU A 53 -4.31 -12.87 5.67
N ARG A 54 -4.63 -12.24 6.80
CA ARG A 54 -4.13 -12.66 8.13
C ARG A 54 -4.59 -14.07 8.48
N SER A 55 -5.87 -14.40 8.27
CA SER A 55 -6.41 -15.72 8.58
C SER A 55 -5.80 -16.84 7.74
N PHE A 56 -5.36 -16.53 6.54
CA PHE A 56 -4.62 -17.46 5.68
C PHE A 56 -3.12 -17.50 5.95
N GLY A 57 -2.60 -16.68 6.88
CA GLY A 57 -1.17 -16.57 7.16
C GLY A 57 -0.35 -15.98 6.01
N LEU A 58 -0.98 -15.17 5.17
CA LEU A 58 -0.37 -14.59 3.96
C LEU A 58 0.29 -13.23 4.21
N VAL A 59 0.22 -12.70 5.42
CA VAL A 59 0.87 -11.46 5.82
C VAL A 59 1.71 -11.66 7.06
N TYR A 60 2.78 -10.87 7.18
CA TYR A 60 3.67 -10.86 8.33
C TYR A 60 4.18 -9.45 8.64
N PRO A 61 4.47 -9.13 9.92
CA PRO A 61 5.04 -7.84 10.30
C PRO A 61 6.51 -7.75 9.89
N CYS A 62 6.91 -6.59 9.39
CA CYS A 62 8.29 -6.28 9.02
C CYS A 62 8.73 -5.01 9.74
N MET A 63 9.75 -5.12 10.59
CA MET A 63 10.32 -4.03 11.37
C MET A 63 11.49 -3.33 10.67
N CYS A 64 11.84 -3.73 9.45
CA CYS A 64 12.94 -3.10 8.70
C CYS A 64 12.65 -1.64 8.42
N THR A 65 13.58 -0.77 8.76
CA THR A 65 13.55 0.64 8.40
C THR A 65 13.84 0.85 6.90
N ARG A 66 13.49 2.02 6.37
CA ARG A 66 13.87 2.37 4.98
C ARG A 66 15.39 2.36 4.79
N ALA A 67 16.16 2.85 5.76
CA ALA A 67 17.61 2.86 5.72
C ALA A 67 18.18 1.44 5.60
N GLU A 68 17.66 0.48 6.36
CA GLU A 68 18.09 -0.92 6.27
C GLU A 68 17.72 -1.56 4.92
N LEU A 69 16.57 -1.19 4.34
CA LEU A 69 16.15 -1.70 3.04
C LEU A 69 17.01 -1.13 1.90
N HIS A 70 17.50 0.12 2.05
CA HIS A 70 18.33 0.80 1.05
C HIS A 70 19.83 0.70 1.37
N ALA A 71 20.25 -0.12 2.33
CA ALA A 71 21.66 -0.28 2.68
C ALA A 71 22.49 -0.76 1.49
N VAL A 72 23.77 -0.43 1.53
CA VAL A 72 24.76 -0.86 0.50
C VAL A 72 24.74 -2.39 0.40
N GLY A 73 24.51 -2.89 -0.82
CA GLY A 73 24.39 -4.33 -1.09
C GLY A 73 22.98 -4.89 -1.07
N ALA A 74 21.95 -4.05 -0.85
CA ALA A 74 20.57 -4.49 -1.06
C ALA A 74 20.36 -4.89 -2.54
N PRO A 75 19.66 -6.00 -2.83
CA PRO A 75 19.38 -6.37 -4.20
C PRO A 75 18.45 -5.33 -4.85
N HIS A 76 18.74 -4.99 -6.10
CA HIS A 76 17.95 -4.06 -6.89
C HIS A 76 17.34 -4.76 -8.09
N ALA A 77 16.13 -4.39 -8.47
CA ALA A 77 15.52 -4.79 -9.72
C ALA A 77 16.20 -4.03 -10.89
N SER A 78 15.98 -4.47 -12.11
CA SER A 78 16.54 -3.85 -13.33
C SER A 78 16.14 -2.38 -13.50
N ASP A 79 15.06 -1.95 -12.86
CA ASP A 79 14.56 -0.56 -12.85
C ASP A 79 15.08 0.27 -11.64
N GLY A 80 16.02 -0.27 -10.87
CA GLY A 80 16.62 0.39 -9.70
C GLY A 80 15.83 0.30 -8.41
N ARG A 81 14.64 -0.34 -8.42
CA ARG A 81 13.86 -0.54 -7.19
C ARG A 81 14.55 -1.54 -6.26
N VAL A 82 14.56 -1.22 -4.96
CA VAL A 82 15.10 -2.13 -3.94
C VAL A 82 14.20 -3.36 -3.83
N ILE A 83 14.79 -4.54 -3.94
CA ILE A 83 14.11 -5.80 -3.71
C ILE A 83 14.23 -6.16 -2.24
N TYR A 84 13.10 -6.40 -1.58
CA TYR A 84 13.11 -6.84 -0.20
C TYR A 84 13.65 -8.27 -0.07
N GLY A 85 14.77 -8.41 0.65
CA GLY A 85 15.47 -9.70 0.81
C GLY A 85 14.79 -10.72 1.73
N GLY A 86 13.61 -10.45 2.27
CA GLY A 86 12.85 -11.42 3.09
C GLY A 86 13.32 -11.54 4.54
N ARG A 87 14.12 -10.61 5.07
CA ARG A 87 14.70 -10.70 6.43
C ARG A 87 13.69 -11.01 7.54
N CYS A 88 12.49 -10.42 7.49
CA CYS A 88 11.44 -10.65 8.49
C CYS A 88 10.45 -11.74 8.06
N ARG A 89 10.66 -12.37 6.91
CA ARG A 89 9.76 -13.43 6.45
C ARG A 89 9.91 -14.66 7.33
N PRO A 90 8.81 -15.19 7.91
CA PRO A 90 8.88 -16.40 8.74
C PRO A 90 9.31 -17.60 7.91
N ALA A 91 9.98 -18.54 8.56
CA ALA A 91 10.28 -19.85 7.98
C ALA A 91 8.99 -20.69 7.95
N GLY A 92 8.67 -21.19 6.77
CA GLY A 92 7.41 -21.94 6.57
C GLY A 92 6.25 -21.02 6.18
N PHE A 93 5.51 -21.44 5.18
CA PHE A 93 4.36 -20.72 4.64
C PHE A 93 3.22 -21.70 4.36
N PRO A 94 1.97 -21.31 4.57
CA PRO A 94 1.49 -20.11 5.28
C PRO A 94 1.72 -20.17 6.79
N ALA A 95 1.96 -19.03 7.43
CA ALA A 95 2.19 -18.94 8.88
C ALA A 95 1.43 -17.73 9.46
N VAL A 96 0.62 -17.97 10.48
CA VAL A 96 0.00 -16.89 11.25
C VAL A 96 1.05 -16.33 12.22
N VAL A 97 1.45 -15.08 11.98
CA VAL A 97 2.47 -14.39 12.78
C VAL A 97 1.79 -13.27 13.56
N PRO A 98 1.93 -13.25 14.89
CA PRO A 98 1.39 -12.16 15.69
C PRO A 98 2.09 -10.84 15.36
N GLU A 99 1.30 -9.78 15.27
CA GLU A 99 1.82 -8.42 15.09
C GLU A 99 2.31 -7.87 16.44
N PRO A 100 3.48 -7.23 16.49
CA PRO A 100 3.98 -6.62 17.74
C PRO A 100 3.10 -5.42 18.12
N ALA A 101 2.61 -5.37 19.35
CA ALA A 101 1.72 -4.31 19.81
C ALA A 101 2.44 -2.95 19.96
N ASP A 102 3.72 -2.97 20.37
CA ASP A 102 4.44 -1.79 20.81
C ASP A 102 5.58 -1.36 19.85
N LEU A 103 5.71 -2.00 18.71
CA LEU A 103 6.76 -1.70 17.74
C LEU A 103 6.16 -1.26 16.41
N PRO A 104 6.65 -0.13 15.84
CA PRO A 104 6.24 0.27 14.50
C PRO A 104 6.69 -0.79 13.49
N HIS A 105 5.76 -1.22 12.66
CA HIS A 105 6.00 -2.23 11.63
C HIS A 105 5.17 -1.95 10.37
N ALA A 106 5.60 -2.52 9.27
CA ALA A 106 4.82 -2.59 8.04
C ALA A 106 4.32 -4.03 7.84
N LEU A 107 3.12 -4.20 7.35
CA LEU A 107 2.65 -5.52 6.91
C LEU A 107 3.17 -5.80 5.51
N ARG A 108 3.72 -7.01 5.34
CA ARG A 108 4.14 -7.52 4.04
C ARG A 108 3.32 -8.73 3.65
N LEU A 109 3.02 -8.79 2.36
CA LEU A 109 2.41 -9.95 1.73
C LEU A 109 3.50 -10.96 1.34
N TYR A 110 3.16 -12.23 1.41
CA TYR A 110 3.99 -13.34 0.95
C TYR A 110 4.11 -13.35 -0.58
#